data_9b086181643252b4299ebdcc255bc270
#
_entry.id   9b086181643252b4299ebdcc255bc270
#
_cell.length_a   1.000
_cell.length_b   1.000
_cell.length_c   1.000
_cell.angle_alpha   90.00
_cell.angle_beta   90.00
_cell.angle_gamma   90.00
#
_symmetry.space_group_name_H-M   'P 1'
#
loop_
_entity.id
_entity.type
_entity.pdbx_description
1 polymer ?
#
loop_
_entity_poly.entity_id
_entity_poly.type
_entity_poly.pdbx_seq_one_letter_code
_entity_poly.pdbx_strand_id
1 'polypeptide(L)'
;MTGTTEPVPPGGRLLAGAAELCRTLAVLLLAAMSVLVVGQVLGRNLLDLGMPWADELARFCGVALVFLCVPLLALQGRHVAVELVPMSLPAPARRWTGVLVELCVLAFSLFFLYGLYRFLGRAWKFATPTLGIPNWVFYAPAIVAMVLLALVTLARLLALLRGETPPGSDQALP
;
A
#
# COMPACT_ATOMS: atom_id res chain seq x y z
N MET A 1 -4.49 -5.60 36.48
CA MET A 1 -5.08 -5.84 35.17
C MET A 1 -3.94 -6.37 34.28
N THR A 2 -3.77 -7.66 34.26
CA THR A 2 -2.73 -8.36 33.49
C THR A 2 -3.27 -8.62 32.09
N GLY A 3 -2.84 -7.77 31.16
CA GLY A 3 -3.13 -7.99 29.74
C GLY A 3 -2.42 -9.24 29.24
N THR A 4 -3.18 -10.31 29.06
CA THR A 4 -2.72 -11.50 28.34
C THR A 4 -2.52 -11.14 26.88
N THR A 5 -1.27 -10.89 26.50
CA THR A 5 -0.89 -10.78 25.09
C THR A 5 -1.00 -12.16 24.46
N GLU A 6 -2.12 -12.46 23.82
CA GLU A 6 -2.22 -13.65 22.98
C GLU A 6 -1.13 -13.63 21.91
N PRO A 7 -0.45 -14.76 21.68
CA PRO A 7 0.63 -14.83 20.70
C PRO A 7 0.05 -14.66 19.29
N VAL A 8 0.38 -13.55 18.66
CA VAL A 8 0.07 -13.28 17.24
C VAL A 8 0.62 -14.44 16.40
N PRO A 9 -0.20 -15.09 15.55
CA PRO A 9 0.25 -16.20 14.72
C PRO A 9 1.43 -15.78 13.86
N PRO A 10 2.39 -16.68 13.56
CA PRO A 10 3.66 -16.33 12.90
C PRO A 10 3.46 -15.62 11.54
N GLY A 11 2.38 -15.91 10.81
CA GLY A 11 2.01 -15.18 9.60
C GLY A 11 1.60 -13.72 9.85
N GLY A 12 0.94 -13.43 10.96
CA GLY A 12 0.55 -12.07 11.35
C GLY A 12 1.76 -11.18 11.70
N ARG A 13 2.81 -11.75 12.31
CA ARG A 13 4.04 -11.01 12.63
C ARG A 13 4.82 -10.58 11.40
N LEU A 14 4.91 -11.44 10.39
CA LEU A 14 5.58 -11.11 9.13
C LEU A 14 4.83 -10.01 8.36
N LEU A 15 3.51 -10.10 8.29
CA LEU A 15 2.68 -9.07 7.65
C LEU A 15 2.74 -7.74 8.40
N ALA A 16 2.72 -7.77 9.73
CA ALA A 16 2.87 -6.57 10.55
C ALA A 16 4.26 -5.93 10.37
N GLY A 17 5.32 -6.75 10.33
CA GLY A 17 6.68 -6.27 10.07
C GLY A 17 6.83 -5.66 8.68
N ALA A 18 6.26 -6.28 7.65
CA ALA A 18 6.25 -5.75 6.28
C ALA A 18 5.50 -4.42 6.20
N ALA A 19 4.36 -4.31 6.88
CA ALA A 19 3.59 -3.06 6.91
C ALA A 19 4.35 -1.93 7.63
N GLU A 20 5.03 -2.22 8.74
CA GLU A 20 5.83 -1.23 9.46
C GLU A 20 7.04 -0.77 8.63
N LEU A 21 7.67 -1.69 7.90
CA LEU A 21 8.69 -1.34 6.93
C LEU A 21 8.14 -0.43 5.82
N CYS A 22 6.99 -0.75 5.26
CA CYS A 22 6.32 0.09 4.27
C CYS A 22 6.00 1.48 4.83
N ARG A 23 5.56 1.57 6.09
CA ARG A 23 5.29 2.85 6.78
C ARG A 23 6.56 3.68 6.89
N THR A 24 7.65 3.09 7.37
CA THR A 24 8.92 3.79 7.54
C THR A 24 9.46 4.28 6.19
N LEU A 25 9.42 3.42 5.17
CA LEU A 25 9.80 3.81 3.81
C LEU A 25 8.93 4.93 3.26
N ALA A 26 7.62 4.89 3.50
CA ALA A 26 6.70 5.93 3.06
C ALA A 26 7.02 7.29 3.70
N VAL A 27 7.34 7.33 5.00
CA VAL A 27 7.76 8.57 5.71
C VAL A 27 9.06 9.10 5.12
N LEU A 28 10.05 8.24 4.86
CA LEU A 28 11.31 8.64 4.26
C LEU A 28 11.13 9.18 2.84
N LEU A 29 10.28 8.53 2.04
CA LEU A 29 9.94 8.99 0.68
C LEU A 29 9.21 10.33 0.69
N LEU A 30 8.32 10.56 1.66
CA LEU A 30 7.65 11.84 1.83
C LEU A 30 8.65 12.96 2.16
N ALA A 31 9.58 12.70 3.09
CA ALA A 31 10.63 13.65 3.44
C ALA A 31 11.53 13.93 2.24
N ALA A 32 11.98 12.90 1.52
CA ALA A 32 12.79 13.04 0.31
C ALA A 32 12.07 13.83 -0.78
N MET A 33 10.78 13.52 -1.05
CA MET A 33 9.96 14.25 -2.01
C MET A 33 9.85 15.73 -1.63
N SER A 34 9.62 16.04 -0.35
CA SER A 34 9.51 17.41 0.14
C SER A 34 10.81 18.18 -0.07
N VAL A 35 11.96 17.59 0.26
CA VAL A 35 13.28 18.20 0.07
C VAL A 35 13.56 18.43 -1.42
N LEU A 36 13.26 17.45 -2.29
CA LEU A 36 13.47 17.57 -3.71
C LEU A 36 12.61 18.68 -4.32
N VAL A 37 11.33 18.75 -3.98
CA VAL A 37 10.41 19.77 -4.50
C VAL A 37 10.82 21.18 -4.02
N VAL A 38 11.11 21.35 -2.73
CA VAL A 38 11.55 22.64 -2.18
C VAL A 38 12.91 23.04 -2.79
N GLY A 39 13.86 22.11 -2.83
CA GLY A 39 15.18 22.34 -3.41
C GLY A 39 15.12 22.74 -4.88
N GLN A 40 14.29 22.07 -5.69
CA GLN A 40 14.07 22.39 -7.09
C GLN A 40 13.46 23.79 -7.28
N VAL A 41 12.46 24.15 -6.46
CA VAL A 41 11.82 25.48 -6.52
C VAL A 41 12.81 26.57 -6.16
N LEU A 42 13.57 26.39 -5.07
CA LEU A 42 14.59 27.35 -4.66
C LEU A 42 15.73 27.46 -5.69
N GLY A 43 16.21 26.32 -6.20
CA GLY A 43 17.27 26.32 -7.23
C GLY A 43 16.85 27.06 -8.50
N ARG A 44 15.61 26.86 -8.95
CA ARG A 44 15.10 27.55 -10.11
C ARG A 44 14.86 29.04 -9.88
N ASN A 45 14.30 29.43 -8.71
CA ASN A 45 13.90 30.81 -8.47
C ASN A 45 15.06 31.71 -7.98
N LEU A 46 16.06 31.15 -7.25
CA LEU A 46 17.16 31.93 -6.68
C LEU A 46 18.44 31.84 -7.52
N LEU A 47 18.67 30.70 -8.17
CA LEU A 47 19.92 30.39 -8.85
C LEU A 47 19.76 30.22 -10.36
N ASP A 48 18.53 30.34 -10.89
CA ASP A 48 18.17 30.05 -12.28
C ASP A 48 18.65 28.68 -12.77
N LEU A 49 18.76 27.73 -11.82
CA LEU A 49 19.19 26.35 -12.09
C LEU A 49 17.97 25.46 -12.30
N GLY A 50 17.74 25.03 -13.52
CA GLY A 50 16.77 23.99 -13.84
C GLY A 50 17.28 22.61 -13.40
N MET A 51 16.54 21.88 -12.54
CA MET A 51 16.89 20.53 -12.07
C MET A 51 15.81 19.51 -12.48
N PRO A 52 15.70 19.14 -13.77
CA PRO A 52 14.66 18.22 -14.24
C PRO A 52 14.76 16.82 -13.64
N TRP A 53 15.94 16.38 -13.23
CA TRP A 53 16.16 15.13 -12.52
C TRP A 53 15.48 15.11 -11.13
N ALA A 54 15.41 16.25 -10.46
CA ALA A 54 14.77 16.35 -9.15
C ALA A 54 13.25 16.21 -9.24
N ASP A 55 12.64 16.75 -10.30
CA ASP A 55 11.22 16.58 -10.60
C ASP A 55 10.88 15.10 -10.86
N GLU A 56 11.72 14.41 -11.60
CA GLU A 56 11.56 12.99 -11.90
C GLU A 56 11.65 12.12 -10.65
N LEU A 57 12.63 12.37 -9.79
CA LEU A 57 12.77 11.69 -8.50
C LEU A 57 11.61 12.01 -7.55
N ALA A 58 11.16 13.26 -7.48
CA ALA A 58 10.03 13.65 -6.65
C ALA A 58 8.75 12.90 -7.06
N ARG A 59 8.48 12.75 -8.35
CA ARG A 59 7.36 11.94 -8.86
C ARG A 59 7.49 10.48 -8.47
N PHE A 60 8.69 9.92 -8.58
CA PHE A 60 8.93 8.54 -8.14
C PHE A 60 8.63 8.37 -6.65
N CYS A 61 9.14 9.27 -5.80
CA CYS A 61 8.88 9.24 -4.36
C CYS A 61 7.38 9.34 -4.06
N GLY A 62 6.65 10.21 -4.76
CA GLY A 62 5.20 10.36 -4.59
C GLY A 62 4.42 9.11 -4.96
N VAL A 63 4.72 8.50 -6.10
CA VAL A 63 4.09 7.24 -6.54
C VAL A 63 4.42 6.11 -5.57
N ALA A 64 5.69 5.96 -5.19
CA ALA A 64 6.13 4.94 -4.27
C ALA A 64 5.48 5.07 -2.89
N LEU A 65 5.40 6.30 -2.36
CA LEU A 65 4.74 6.62 -1.10
C LEU A 65 3.28 6.16 -1.10
N VAL A 66 2.50 6.55 -2.11
CA VAL A 66 1.08 6.20 -2.20
C VAL A 66 0.88 4.69 -2.22
N PHE A 67 1.62 3.99 -3.08
CA PHE A 67 1.49 2.54 -3.19
C PHE A 67 1.92 1.81 -1.91
N LEU A 68 2.99 2.21 -1.25
CA LEU A 68 3.45 1.57 -0.02
C LEU A 68 2.50 1.78 1.17
N CYS A 69 1.68 2.84 1.16
CA CYS A 69 0.65 3.04 2.19
C CYS A 69 -0.55 2.10 2.05
N VAL A 70 -0.84 1.58 0.85
CA VAL A 70 -2.03 0.73 0.60
C VAL A 70 -2.07 -0.52 1.46
N PRO A 71 -1.03 -1.39 1.51
CA PRO A 71 -1.07 -2.59 2.34
C PRO A 71 -1.11 -2.28 3.84
N LEU A 72 -0.52 -1.16 4.26
CA LEU A 72 -0.60 -0.70 5.65
C LEU A 72 -2.04 -0.38 6.06
N LEU A 73 -2.76 0.39 5.25
CA LEU A 73 -4.17 0.73 5.49
C LEU A 73 -5.06 -0.51 5.47
N ALA A 74 -4.77 -1.47 4.58
CA ALA A 74 -5.47 -2.74 4.55
C ALA A 74 -5.28 -3.56 5.83
N LEU A 75 -4.06 -3.63 6.37
CA LEU A 75 -3.78 -4.31 7.63
C LEU A 75 -4.44 -3.65 8.84
N GLN A 76 -4.51 -2.32 8.85
CA GLN A 76 -5.13 -1.58 9.94
C GLN A 76 -6.68 -1.61 9.90
N GLY A 77 -7.28 -2.26 8.90
CA GLY A 77 -8.73 -2.28 8.74
C GLY A 77 -9.34 -0.90 8.43
N ARG A 78 -8.52 0.11 8.19
CA ARG A 78 -8.93 1.51 7.98
C ARG A 78 -9.45 1.80 6.57
N HIS A 79 -10.08 0.85 5.93
CA HIS A 79 -10.90 1.14 4.75
C HIS A 79 -12.22 1.80 5.22
N VAL A 80 -12.12 3.06 5.63
CA VAL A 80 -13.17 3.87 6.29
C VAL A 80 -14.52 3.85 5.54
N ALA A 81 -14.50 3.68 4.23
CA ALA A 81 -15.72 3.61 3.44
C ALA A 81 -16.53 2.32 3.65
N VAL A 82 -15.92 1.26 4.18
CA VAL A 82 -16.54 -0.06 4.32
C VAL A 82 -17.13 -0.29 5.71
N GLU A 83 -16.68 0.43 6.73
CA GLU A 83 -17.10 0.21 8.13
C GLU A 83 -18.48 0.78 8.45
N LEU A 84 -18.90 1.87 7.81
CA LEU A 84 -20.20 2.50 8.06
C LEU A 84 -21.39 1.61 7.67
N VAL A 85 -21.27 0.86 6.58
CA VAL A 85 -22.34 -0.04 6.11
C VAL A 85 -22.48 -1.30 6.98
N PRO A 86 -21.39 -2.01 7.34
CA PRO A 86 -21.46 -3.20 8.19
C PRO A 86 -21.96 -2.95 9.60
N MET A 87 -21.78 -1.76 10.18
CA MET A 87 -22.27 -1.43 11.52
C MET A 87 -23.79 -1.43 11.63
N SER A 88 -24.50 -1.20 10.52
CA SER A 88 -25.97 -1.18 10.45
C SER A 88 -26.57 -2.55 10.15
N LEU A 89 -25.76 -3.59 9.89
CA LEU A 89 -26.20 -4.90 9.44
C LEU A 89 -26.18 -5.93 10.58
N PRO A 90 -27.15 -6.89 10.60
CA PRO A 90 -27.14 -8.00 11.53
C PRO A 90 -25.88 -8.87 11.33
N ALA A 91 -25.40 -9.52 12.40
CA ALA A 91 -24.14 -10.25 12.45
C ALA A 91 -23.87 -11.21 11.24
N PRO A 92 -24.84 -12.02 10.75
CA PRO A 92 -24.59 -12.88 9.60
C PRO A 92 -24.38 -12.08 8.30
N ALA A 93 -25.17 -11.02 8.08
CA ALA A 93 -25.03 -10.18 6.90
C ALA A 93 -23.68 -9.44 6.90
N ARG A 94 -23.22 -8.95 8.06
CA ARG A 94 -21.90 -8.30 8.21
C ARG A 94 -20.76 -9.21 7.81
N ARG A 95 -20.81 -10.50 8.16
CA ARG A 95 -19.78 -11.48 7.76
C ARG A 95 -19.75 -11.65 6.24
N TRP A 96 -20.88 -11.84 5.60
CA TRP A 96 -20.97 -12.02 4.14
C TRP A 96 -20.54 -10.77 3.37
N THR A 97 -20.91 -9.59 3.87
CA THR A 97 -20.44 -8.32 3.30
C THR A 97 -18.91 -8.19 3.41
N GLY A 98 -18.33 -8.57 4.57
CA GLY A 98 -16.87 -8.62 4.72
C GLY A 98 -16.20 -9.57 3.72
N VAL A 99 -16.72 -10.77 3.55
CA VAL A 99 -16.20 -11.73 2.56
C VAL A 99 -16.28 -11.18 1.14
N LEU A 100 -17.40 -10.55 0.78
CA LEU A 100 -17.58 -9.94 -0.54
C LEU A 100 -16.55 -8.83 -0.80
N VAL A 101 -16.33 -7.97 0.18
CA VAL A 101 -15.35 -6.87 0.08
C VAL A 101 -13.94 -7.42 -0.09
N GLU A 102 -13.52 -8.36 0.75
CA GLU A 102 -12.18 -8.95 0.63
C GLU A 102 -12.01 -9.67 -0.71
N LEU A 103 -13.05 -10.33 -1.22
CA LEU A 103 -13.03 -10.96 -2.54
C LEU A 103 -12.88 -9.92 -3.66
N CYS A 104 -13.58 -8.81 -3.60
CA CYS A 104 -13.46 -7.71 -4.57
C CYS A 104 -12.06 -7.09 -4.55
N VAL A 105 -11.49 -6.83 -3.37
CA VAL A 105 -10.14 -6.28 -3.23
C VAL A 105 -9.08 -7.25 -3.74
N LEU A 106 -9.24 -8.54 -3.46
CA LEU A 106 -8.34 -9.58 -3.97
C LEU A 106 -8.41 -9.67 -5.50
N ALA A 107 -9.61 -9.71 -6.07
CA ALA A 107 -9.82 -9.73 -7.51
C ALA A 107 -9.20 -8.48 -8.18
N PHE A 108 -9.41 -7.31 -7.60
CA PHE A 108 -8.80 -6.06 -8.08
C PHE A 108 -7.26 -6.13 -8.04
N SER A 109 -6.67 -6.60 -6.93
CA SER A 109 -5.21 -6.71 -6.78
C SER A 109 -4.60 -7.63 -7.83
N LEU A 110 -5.23 -8.80 -8.06
CA LEU A 110 -4.78 -9.77 -9.06
C LEU A 110 -4.93 -9.23 -10.48
N PHE A 111 -6.05 -8.57 -10.78
CA PHE A 111 -6.28 -7.96 -12.09
C PHE A 111 -5.28 -6.82 -12.35
N PHE A 112 -4.99 -6.01 -11.34
CA PHE A 112 -3.98 -4.95 -11.43
C PHE A 112 -2.59 -5.54 -11.69
N LEU A 113 -2.19 -6.57 -10.96
CA LEU A 113 -0.89 -7.25 -11.17
C LEU A 113 -0.79 -7.86 -12.57
N TYR A 114 -1.86 -8.47 -13.06
CA TYR A 114 -1.91 -9.00 -14.43
C TYR A 114 -1.75 -7.88 -15.46
N GLY A 115 -2.48 -6.78 -15.30
CA GLY A 115 -2.36 -5.61 -16.18
C GLY A 115 -0.94 -5.02 -16.17
N LEU A 116 -0.34 -4.92 -14.98
CA LEU A 116 1.02 -4.41 -14.80
C LEU A 116 2.06 -5.34 -15.43
N TYR A 117 1.91 -6.65 -15.28
CA TYR A 117 2.76 -7.64 -15.97
C TYR A 117 2.71 -7.49 -17.49
N ARG A 118 1.51 -7.36 -18.06
CA ARG A 118 1.31 -7.13 -19.51
C ARG A 118 1.92 -5.81 -19.98
N PHE A 119 1.78 -4.77 -19.17
CA PHE A 119 2.33 -3.45 -19.43
C PHE A 119 3.87 -3.46 -19.39
N LEU A 120 4.47 -4.04 -18.36
CA LEU A 120 5.92 -4.13 -18.19
C LEU A 120 6.60 -4.88 -19.33
N GLY A 121 5.97 -5.90 -19.87
CA GLY A 121 6.47 -6.62 -21.05
C GLY A 121 6.68 -5.72 -22.28
N ARG A 122 5.98 -4.57 -22.34
CA ARG A 122 6.17 -3.54 -23.39
C ARG A 122 7.04 -2.39 -22.90
N ALA A 123 6.88 -1.97 -21.65
CA ALA A 123 7.54 -0.81 -21.06
C ALA A 123 9.01 -1.06 -20.65
N TRP A 124 9.46 -2.31 -20.66
CA TRP A 124 10.82 -2.71 -20.30
C TRP A 124 11.91 -1.96 -21.07
N LYS A 125 11.64 -1.59 -22.33
CA LYS A 125 12.60 -0.93 -23.24
C LYS A 125 12.67 0.58 -23.03
N PHE A 126 11.77 1.16 -22.27
CA PHE A 126 11.70 2.60 -22.07
C PHE A 126 12.40 2.98 -20.76
N ALA A 127 13.16 4.07 -20.84
CA ALA A 127 13.82 4.70 -19.69
C ALA A 127 13.32 6.14 -19.56
N THR A 128 13.50 6.69 -18.36
CA THR A 128 13.14 8.07 -18.07
C THR A 128 14.04 9.05 -18.84
N PRO A 129 13.50 10.19 -19.30
CA PRO A 129 14.24 11.08 -20.20
C PRO A 129 15.45 11.77 -19.57
N THR A 130 15.46 11.98 -18.26
CA THR A 130 16.50 12.77 -17.59
C THR A 130 17.53 11.87 -16.88
N LEU A 131 17.07 10.89 -16.14
CA LEU A 131 17.92 10.00 -15.32
C LEU A 131 18.29 8.70 -16.05
N GLY A 132 17.59 8.38 -17.16
CA GLY A 132 17.81 7.11 -17.88
C GLY A 132 17.41 5.88 -17.05
N ILE A 133 16.60 6.06 -15.99
CA ILE A 133 16.15 4.97 -15.14
C ILE A 133 15.13 4.13 -15.92
N PRO A 134 15.29 2.80 -15.98
CA PRO A 134 14.32 1.94 -16.61
C PRO A 134 12.92 2.08 -15.98
N ASN A 135 11.88 2.14 -16.79
CA ASN A 135 10.51 2.35 -16.32
C ASN A 135 10.04 1.32 -15.30
N TRP A 136 10.54 0.08 -15.34
CA TRP A 136 10.15 -0.94 -14.37
C TRP A 136 10.48 -0.56 -12.92
N VAL A 137 11.52 0.27 -12.69
CA VAL A 137 11.87 0.78 -11.34
C VAL A 137 10.74 1.64 -10.79
N PHE A 138 10.10 2.47 -11.64
CA PHE A 138 8.96 3.29 -11.24
C PHE A 138 7.74 2.47 -10.83
N TYR A 139 7.57 1.28 -11.42
CA TYR A 139 6.44 0.40 -11.12
C TYR A 139 6.74 -0.61 -10.01
N ALA A 140 8.00 -0.76 -9.60
CA ALA A 140 8.41 -1.70 -8.55
C ALA A 140 7.65 -1.49 -7.22
N PRO A 141 7.49 -0.26 -6.71
CA PRO A 141 6.69 -0.02 -5.49
C PRO A 141 5.22 -0.45 -5.64
N ALA A 142 4.64 -0.26 -6.82
CA ALA A 142 3.27 -0.68 -7.11
C ALA A 142 3.13 -2.21 -7.11
N ILE A 143 4.12 -2.93 -7.69
CA ILE A 143 4.14 -4.40 -7.66
C ILE A 143 4.19 -4.90 -6.23
N VAL A 144 5.16 -4.41 -5.45
CA VAL A 144 5.35 -4.80 -4.04
C VAL A 144 4.08 -4.53 -3.23
N ALA A 145 3.50 -3.35 -3.38
CA ALA A 145 2.30 -2.96 -2.66
C ALA A 145 1.09 -3.85 -3.02
N MET A 146 0.89 -4.14 -4.30
CA MET A 146 -0.24 -4.97 -4.74
C MET A 146 -0.07 -6.44 -4.37
N VAL A 147 1.16 -6.97 -4.36
CA VAL A 147 1.44 -8.31 -3.84
C VAL A 147 1.15 -8.37 -2.34
N LEU A 148 1.62 -7.40 -1.57
CA LEU A 148 1.35 -7.33 -0.13
C LEU A 148 -0.16 -7.17 0.14
N LEU A 149 -0.84 -6.32 -0.61
CA LEU A 149 -2.30 -6.16 -0.50
C LEU A 149 -3.02 -7.49 -0.78
N ALA A 150 -2.66 -8.20 -1.84
CA ALA A 150 -3.25 -9.50 -2.15
C ALA A 150 -3.03 -10.53 -1.04
N LEU A 151 -1.82 -10.57 -0.44
CA LEU A 151 -1.50 -11.46 0.68
C LEU A 151 -2.30 -11.11 1.95
N VAL A 152 -2.39 -9.83 2.29
CA VAL A 152 -3.17 -9.34 3.44
C VAL A 152 -4.64 -9.68 3.25
N THR A 153 -5.20 -9.36 2.09
CA THR A 153 -6.61 -9.63 1.76
C THR A 153 -6.92 -11.12 1.78
N LEU A 154 -6.01 -11.94 1.25
CA LEU A 154 -6.16 -13.41 1.28
C LEU A 154 -6.16 -13.93 2.73
N ALA A 155 -5.25 -13.44 3.58
CA ALA A 155 -5.20 -13.82 4.99
C ALA A 155 -6.49 -13.42 5.73
N ARG A 156 -7.03 -12.23 5.48
CA ARG A 156 -8.28 -11.75 6.07
C ARG A 156 -9.49 -12.54 5.57
N LEU A 157 -9.53 -12.83 4.28
CA LEU A 157 -10.58 -13.68 3.68
C LEU A 157 -10.60 -15.08 4.31
N LEU A 158 -9.46 -15.71 4.46
CA LEU A 158 -9.34 -17.03 5.10
C LEU A 158 -9.78 -16.98 6.57
N ALA A 159 -9.42 -15.95 7.34
CA ALA A 159 -9.86 -15.77 8.71
C ALA A 159 -11.39 -15.63 8.80
N LEU A 160 -12.00 -14.80 7.94
CA LEU A 160 -13.46 -14.64 7.86
C LEU A 160 -14.17 -15.95 7.50
N LEU A 161 -13.62 -16.75 6.59
CA LEU A 161 -14.19 -18.05 6.21
C LEU A 161 -14.10 -19.08 7.36
N ARG A 162 -13.05 -19.01 8.17
CA ARG A 162 -12.89 -19.86 9.36
C ARG A 162 -13.73 -19.39 10.56
N GLY A 163 -14.31 -18.20 10.50
CA GLY A 163 -15.06 -17.61 11.60
C GLY A 163 -14.18 -16.97 12.67
N GLU A 164 -12.90 -16.74 12.36
CA GLU A 164 -11.93 -16.05 13.21
C GLU A 164 -12.03 -14.53 13.01
N THR A 165 -11.59 -13.75 13.99
CA THR A 165 -11.44 -12.29 13.83
C THR A 165 -10.31 -11.98 12.84
N PRO A 166 -10.57 -11.20 11.79
CA PRO A 166 -9.53 -10.90 10.81
C PRO A 166 -8.39 -10.09 11.43
N PRO A 167 -7.13 -10.30 10.97
CA PRO A 167 -5.98 -9.55 11.43
C PRO A 167 -6.21 -8.04 11.34
N GLY A 168 -5.95 -7.30 12.42
CA GLY A 168 -6.07 -5.84 12.49
C GLY A 168 -7.43 -5.31 12.92
N SER A 169 -8.44 -6.15 13.16
CA SER A 169 -9.76 -5.71 13.66
C SER A 169 -9.71 -5.15 15.09
N ASP A 170 -8.72 -5.55 15.90
CA ASP A 170 -8.58 -5.13 17.31
C ASP A 170 -8.03 -3.70 17.47
N GLN A 171 -7.52 -3.09 16.40
CA GLN A 171 -7.00 -1.71 16.41
C GLN A 171 -8.05 -0.66 16.01
N ALA A 172 -9.25 -1.06 15.68
CA ALA A 172 -10.31 -0.19 15.16
C ALA A 172 -11.26 0.35 16.26
N LEU A 173 -11.02 0.05 17.55
CA LEU A 173 -11.84 0.58 18.65
C LEU A 173 -11.03 1.59 19.48
N PRO A 174 -11.45 2.86 19.56
CA PRO A 174 -11.03 3.74 20.63
C PRO A 174 -11.79 3.42 21.91
#